data_f1f9629753cea3ca7d6383ec24bde773
#
_entry.id   f1f9629753cea3ca7d6383ec24bde773
#
_cell.length_a   1.000
_cell.length_b   1.000
_cell.length_c   1.000
_cell.angle_alpha   90.00
_cell.angle_beta   90.00
_cell.angle_gamma   90.00
#
_symmetry.space_group_name_H-M   'P 1'
#
loop_
_entity.id
_entity.type
_entity.pdbx_description
1 polymer ?
#
loop_
_entity_poly.entity_id
_entity_poly.type
_entity_poly.pdbx_seq_one_letter_code
_entity_poly.pdbx_strand_id
1 'polypeptide(L)'
;MVLERCWPAYSQHAAEFERFGALVGERAYEIASWVDRSATPELVMHDLDGRRVDRARLDPAHAALLKDLAFINRPPYDGGTWMQHYALGYLLADPGLYCTLIVTNQTGYAIYKYAPEHSSWLEALLSGEAWGATWMSETQGGSDLGANNTLARREAEGWRLTGKDKYLPNK
;
A
#
# COMPACT_ATOMS: atom_id res chain seq x y z
N MET A 1 18.30 -21.91 5.36
CA MET A 1 17.36 -20.84 5.76
C MET A 1 15.91 -21.33 5.71
N VAL A 2 14.94 -20.61 6.34
CA VAL A 2 13.52 -21.02 6.31
C VAL A 2 12.98 -20.97 4.86
N LEU A 3 13.27 -19.88 4.14
CA LEU A 3 12.82 -19.71 2.74
C LEU A 3 13.32 -20.83 1.82
N GLU A 4 14.54 -21.28 1.93
CA GLU A 4 15.07 -22.40 1.12
C GLU A 4 14.27 -23.70 1.31
N ARG A 5 13.76 -23.93 2.52
CA ARG A 5 12.95 -25.12 2.85
C ARG A 5 11.51 -25.02 2.39
N CYS A 6 10.93 -23.81 2.47
CA CYS A 6 9.52 -23.59 2.20
C CYS A 6 9.23 -23.13 0.76
N TRP A 7 10.26 -22.67 0.03
CA TRP A 7 10.14 -22.15 -1.32
C TRP A 7 11.27 -22.65 -2.21
N PRO A 8 11.07 -23.75 -2.97
CA PRO A 8 12.11 -24.36 -3.81
C PRO A 8 12.75 -23.42 -4.84
N ALA A 9 11.99 -22.41 -5.31
CA ALA A 9 12.49 -21.42 -6.25
C ALA A 9 13.35 -20.30 -5.60
N TYR A 10 13.54 -20.31 -4.28
CA TYR A 10 14.29 -19.26 -3.56
C TYR A 10 15.68 -19.01 -4.16
N SER A 11 16.41 -20.06 -4.52
CA SER A 11 17.77 -19.94 -5.07
C SER A 11 17.85 -19.10 -6.36
N GLN A 12 16.77 -19.09 -7.14
CA GLN A 12 16.67 -18.28 -8.37
C GLN A 12 16.53 -16.78 -8.07
N HIS A 13 16.06 -16.43 -6.88
CA HIS A 13 15.83 -15.06 -6.42
C HIS A 13 16.86 -14.58 -5.38
N ALA A 14 17.82 -15.41 -4.98
CA ALA A 14 18.78 -15.09 -3.92
C ALA A 14 19.52 -13.77 -4.17
N ALA A 15 20.01 -13.56 -5.38
CA ALA A 15 20.71 -12.32 -5.76
C ALA A 15 19.79 -11.08 -5.77
N GLU A 16 18.48 -11.23 -6.04
CA GLU A 16 17.49 -10.17 -5.92
C GLU A 16 17.33 -9.77 -4.45
N PHE A 17 17.19 -10.75 -3.57
CA PHE A 17 17.03 -10.50 -2.13
C PHE A 17 18.29 -9.89 -1.51
N GLU A 18 19.48 -10.29 -1.92
CA GLU A 18 20.73 -9.68 -1.45
C GLU A 18 20.80 -8.19 -1.83
N ARG A 19 20.54 -7.87 -3.11
CA ARG A 19 20.51 -6.47 -3.57
C ARG A 19 19.43 -5.65 -2.85
N PHE A 20 18.25 -6.24 -2.67
CA PHE A 20 17.16 -5.56 -1.98
C PHE A 20 17.48 -5.37 -0.48
N GLY A 21 18.07 -6.37 0.18
CA GLY A 21 18.52 -6.26 1.56
C GLY A 21 19.57 -5.17 1.77
N ALA A 22 20.52 -5.01 0.83
CA ALA A 22 21.49 -3.93 0.87
C ALA A 22 20.80 -2.55 0.74
N LEU A 23 19.88 -2.39 -0.24
CA LEU A 23 19.09 -1.16 -0.41
C LEU A 23 18.31 -0.81 0.87
N VAL A 24 17.70 -1.82 1.51
CA VAL A 24 16.93 -1.62 2.74
C VAL A 24 17.85 -1.23 3.90
N GLY A 25 18.96 -1.92 4.09
CA GLY A 25 19.91 -1.67 5.18
C GLY A 25 20.61 -0.33 5.10
N GLU A 26 20.75 0.21 3.92
CA GLU A 26 21.40 1.51 3.67
C GLU A 26 20.36 2.62 3.51
N ARG A 27 19.83 2.76 2.29
CA ARG A 27 18.99 3.90 1.88
C ARG A 27 17.62 3.92 2.57
N ALA A 28 16.92 2.78 2.61
CA ALA A 28 15.57 2.77 3.17
C ALA A 28 15.59 3.02 4.68
N TYR A 29 16.54 2.40 5.40
CA TYR A 29 16.72 2.61 6.82
C TYR A 29 17.05 4.07 7.18
N GLU A 30 17.92 4.72 6.42
CA GLU A 30 18.30 6.12 6.64
C GLU A 30 17.09 7.04 6.46
N ILE A 31 16.35 6.89 5.35
CA ILE A 31 15.17 7.71 5.05
C ILE A 31 14.05 7.45 6.07
N ALA A 32 13.76 6.19 6.40
CA ALA A 32 12.75 5.85 7.39
C ALA A 32 13.08 6.43 8.76
N SER A 33 14.34 6.35 9.18
CA SER A 33 14.82 6.95 10.43
C SER A 33 14.72 8.47 10.45
N TRP A 34 14.92 9.13 9.31
CA TRP A 34 14.73 10.57 9.16
C TRP A 34 13.24 10.94 9.25
N VAL A 35 12.40 10.23 8.53
CA VAL A 35 10.95 10.44 8.51
C VAL A 35 10.36 10.30 9.91
N ASP A 36 10.72 9.24 10.64
CA ASP A 36 10.23 8.98 11.99
C ASP A 36 10.59 10.10 12.98
N ARG A 37 11.80 10.66 12.87
CA ARG A 37 12.29 11.66 13.83
C ARG A 37 11.97 13.10 13.47
N SER A 38 11.87 13.45 12.19
CA SER A 38 11.95 14.83 11.75
C SER A 38 11.05 15.23 10.59
N ALA A 39 10.46 14.26 9.89
CA ALA A 39 9.73 14.51 8.65
C ALA A 39 8.45 13.65 8.52
N THR A 40 7.74 13.50 9.65
CA THR A 40 6.49 12.72 9.68
C THR A 40 5.47 13.26 8.67
N PRO A 41 4.66 12.40 8.05
CA PRO A 41 3.59 12.80 7.15
C PRO A 41 2.65 13.81 7.80
N GLU A 42 2.26 14.83 7.05
CA GLU A 42 1.31 15.84 7.50
C GLU A 42 0.01 15.79 6.69
N LEU A 43 -1.12 15.98 7.35
CA LEU A 43 -2.39 16.20 6.68
C LEU A 43 -2.61 17.70 6.47
N VAL A 44 -2.51 18.15 5.22
CA VAL A 44 -2.88 19.50 4.81
C VAL A 44 -4.37 19.54 4.54
N MET A 45 -5.15 20.01 5.50
CA MET A 45 -6.60 20.01 5.39
C MET A 45 -7.13 21.13 4.48
N HIS A 46 -6.48 22.29 4.47
CA HIS A 46 -6.89 23.46 3.70
C HIS A 46 -5.70 24.07 2.97
N ASP A 47 -5.96 24.70 1.84
CA ASP A 47 -4.98 25.54 1.15
C ASP A 47 -4.91 26.97 1.78
N LEU A 48 -4.07 27.82 1.21
CA LEU A 48 -3.91 29.21 1.70
C LEU A 48 -5.17 30.08 1.52
N ASP A 49 -6.08 29.69 0.64
CA ASP A 49 -7.36 30.38 0.41
C ASP A 49 -8.48 29.82 1.30
N GLY A 50 -8.17 28.87 2.19
CA GLY A 50 -9.14 28.23 3.10
C GLY A 50 -10.01 27.17 2.42
N ARG A 51 -9.70 26.75 1.18
CA ARG A 51 -10.41 25.65 0.52
C ARG A 51 -9.93 24.32 1.06
N ARG A 52 -10.86 23.41 1.30
CA ARG A 52 -10.54 22.07 1.77
C ARG A 52 -9.87 21.24 0.68
N VAL A 53 -8.67 20.68 0.97
CA VAL A 53 -7.86 19.89 0.04
C VAL A 53 -7.57 18.48 0.54
N ASP A 54 -7.59 18.26 1.87
CA ASP A 54 -7.36 16.96 2.53
C ASP A 54 -6.19 16.17 1.92
N ARG A 55 -5.04 16.81 1.77
CA ARG A 55 -3.87 16.26 1.09
C ARG A 55 -2.82 15.78 2.08
N ALA A 56 -2.38 14.54 1.96
CA ALA A 56 -1.19 14.07 2.65
C ALA A 56 0.06 14.71 2.02
N ARG A 57 0.90 15.32 2.85
CA ARG A 57 2.21 15.84 2.48
C ARG A 57 3.28 14.92 3.04
N LEU A 58 4.07 14.33 2.17
CA LEU A 58 5.22 13.52 2.52
C LEU A 58 6.51 14.31 2.30
N ASP A 59 7.55 13.96 3.05
CA ASP A 59 8.91 14.36 2.72
C ASP A 59 9.27 13.87 1.32
N PRO A 60 9.95 14.66 0.48
CA PRO A 60 10.27 14.27 -0.90
C PRO A 60 11.10 12.98 -1.00
N ALA A 61 12.04 12.74 -0.07
CA ALA A 61 12.84 11.52 -0.06
C ALA A 61 11.98 10.30 0.30
N HIS A 62 11.02 10.47 1.24
CA HIS A 62 10.05 9.43 1.59
C HIS A 62 9.15 9.09 0.40
N ALA A 63 8.58 10.09 -0.26
CA ALA A 63 7.73 9.88 -1.44
C ALA A 63 8.48 9.17 -2.58
N ALA A 64 9.71 9.59 -2.86
CA ALA A 64 10.57 8.96 -3.85
C ALA A 64 10.90 7.51 -3.48
N LEU A 65 11.25 7.24 -2.22
CA LEU A 65 11.54 5.90 -1.74
C LEU A 65 10.32 4.97 -1.88
N LEU A 66 9.13 5.41 -1.47
CA LEU A 66 7.90 4.61 -1.64
C LEU A 66 7.67 4.26 -3.11
N LYS A 67 7.86 5.21 -4.02
CA LYS A 67 7.74 4.98 -5.46
C LYS A 67 8.77 3.96 -5.95
N ASP A 68 10.03 4.10 -5.54
CA ASP A 68 11.10 3.16 -5.90
C ASP A 68 10.84 1.76 -5.35
N LEU A 69 10.18 1.63 -4.21
CA LEU A 69 9.85 0.35 -3.57
C LEU A 69 8.57 -0.30 -4.12
N ALA A 70 7.77 0.40 -4.93
CA ALA A 70 6.48 -0.11 -5.43
C ALA A 70 6.62 -1.44 -6.21
N PHE A 71 7.80 -1.70 -6.81
CA PHE A 71 8.08 -2.93 -7.55
C PHE A 71 7.89 -4.21 -6.72
N ILE A 72 8.00 -4.16 -5.39
CA ILE A 72 7.77 -5.34 -4.54
C ILE A 72 6.34 -5.88 -4.64
N ASN A 73 5.42 -5.07 -5.12
CA ASN A 73 4.03 -5.46 -5.35
C ASN A 73 3.80 -6.19 -6.68
N ARG A 74 4.74 -6.11 -7.63
CA ARG A 74 4.60 -6.68 -8.98
C ARG A 74 4.62 -8.19 -9.09
N PRO A 75 5.45 -8.94 -8.31
CA PRO A 75 5.63 -10.36 -8.57
C PRO A 75 4.35 -11.18 -8.78
N PRO A 76 3.27 -11.03 -7.99
CA PRO A 76 2.05 -11.82 -8.18
C PRO A 76 1.30 -11.55 -9.50
N TYR A 77 1.58 -10.43 -10.18
CA TYR A 77 0.91 -10.02 -11.40
C TYR A 77 1.76 -10.23 -12.66
N ASP A 78 3.09 -10.25 -12.50
CA ASP A 78 4.06 -10.34 -13.60
C ASP A 78 4.72 -11.73 -13.69
N GLY A 79 3.99 -12.78 -13.31
CA GLY A 79 4.45 -14.17 -13.41
C GLY A 79 5.31 -14.67 -12.26
N GLY A 80 5.55 -13.86 -11.24
CA GLY A 80 6.16 -14.26 -9.97
C GLY A 80 5.13 -14.83 -8.98
N THR A 81 5.47 -14.82 -7.71
CA THR A 81 4.64 -15.45 -6.66
C THR A 81 4.36 -14.51 -5.49
N TRP A 82 3.28 -14.81 -4.77
CA TRP A 82 3.00 -14.18 -3.47
C TRP A 82 4.12 -14.40 -2.46
N MET A 83 4.82 -15.55 -2.52
CA MET A 83 5.96 -15.83 -1.66
C MET A 83 7.10 -14.83 -1.89
N GLN A 84 7.38 -14.48 -3.15
CA GLN A 84 8.37 -13.45 -3.50
C GLN A 84 7.97 -12.08 -2.96
N HIS A 85 6.71 -11.66 -3.17
CA HIS A 85 6.18 -10.41 -2.63
C HIS A 85 6.33 -10.31 -1.11
N TYR A 86 5.90 -11.35 -0.37
CA TYR A 86 5.99 -11.33 1.09
C TYR A 86 7.43 -11.44 1.61
N ALA A 87 8.31 -12.13 0.90
CA ALA A 87 9.72 -12.20 1.27
C ALA A 87 10.43 -10.85 1.11
N LEU A 88 10.15 -10.11 0.04
CA LEU A 88 10.61 -8.72 -0.13
C LEU A 88 10.04 -7.81 0.96
N GLY A 89 8.75 -7.93 1.26
CA GLY A 89 8.11 -7.18 2.34
C GLY A 89 8.71 -7.47 3.72
N TYR A 90 9.06 -8.73 3.98
CA TYR A 90 9.72 -9.11 5.22
C TYR A 90 11.13 -8.48 5.37
N LEU A 91 11.89 -8.42 4.28
CA LEU A 91 13.19 -7.73 4.29
C LEU A 91 13.05 -6.24 4.53
N LEU A 92 12.02 -5.61 3.98
CA LEU A 92 11.75 -4.19 4.21
C LEU A 92 11.42 -3.90 5.68
N ALA A 93 10.61 -4.73 6.31
CA ALA A 93 10.29 -4.80 7.75
C ALA A 93 9.99 -3.46 8.47
N ASP A 94 9.99 -2.33 7.77
CA ASP A 94 9.66 -1.02 8.32
C ASP A 94 8.16 -0.76 8.19
N PRO A 95 7.43 -0.57 9.30
CA PRO A 95 5.98 -0.40 9.27
C PRO A 95 5.54 0.90 8.57
N GLY A 96 6.36 1.95 8.58
CA GLY A 96 6.06 3.21 7.89
C GLY A 96 6.14 3.09 6.37
N LEU A 97 6.96 2.18 5.86
CA LEU A 97 7.13 1.93 4.43
C LEU A 97 6.23 0.78 3.97
N TYR A 98 6.33 -0.39 4.62
CA TYR A 98 5.66 -1.60 4.15
C TYR A 98 4.14 -1.53 4.30
N CYS A 99 3.61 -0.84 5.31
CA CYS A 99 2.17 -0.68 5.47
C CYS A 99 1.53 -0.03 4.23
N THR A 100 2.10 1.04 3.70
CA THR A 100 1.62 1.69 2.48
C THR A 100 1.65 0.74 1.28
N LEU A 101 2.71 -0.04 1.14
CA LEU A 101 2.89 -0.98 0.03
C LEU A 101 1.94 -2.16 0.10
N ILE A 102 1.77 -2.78 1.27
CA ILE A 102 0.88 -3.96 1.41
C ILE A 102 -0.60 -3.58 1.23
N VAL A 103 -1.05 -2.43 1.76
CA VAL A 103 -2.43 -1.96 1.58
C VAL A 103 -2.69 -1.59 0.12
N THR A 104 -1.70 -0.99 -0.55
CA THR A 104 -1.76 -0.75 -2.00
C THR A 104 -1.91 -2.05 -2.79
N ASN A 105 -1.17 -3.11 -2.41
CA ASN A 105 -1.29 -4.41 -3.05
C ASN A 105 -2.66 -5.06 -2.82
N GLN A 106 -3.27 -4.89 -1.64
CA GLN A 106 -4.66 -5.35 -1.39
C GLN A 106 -5.65 -4.70 -2.36
N THR A 107 -5.52 -3.39 -2.58
CA THR A 107 -6.34 -2.66 -3.56
C THR A 107 -6.08 -3.16 -4.98
N GLY A 108 -4.81 -3.34 -5.35
CA GLY A 108 -4.41 -3.90 -6.65
C GLY A 108 -4.98 -5.30 -6.87
N TYR A 109 -4.94 -6.16 -5.86
CA TYR A 109 -5.53 -7.50 -5.96
C TYR A 109 -7.04 -7.49 -6.15
N ALA A 110 -7.75 -6.56 -5.50
CA ALA A 110 -9.18 -6.40 -5.70
C ALA A 110 -9.51 -6.00 -7.15
N ILE A 111 -8.76 -5.06 -7.72
CA ILE A 111 -8.89 -4.67 -9.14
C ILE A 111 -8.58 -5.86 -10.03
N TYR A 112 -7.42 -6.50 -9.86
CA TYR A 112 -7.00 -7.64 -10.67
C TYR A 112 -8.05 -8.76 -10.71
N LYS A 113 -8.65 -9.06 -9.56
CA LYS A 113 -9.58 -10.18 -9.41
C LYS A 113 -11.02 -9.86 -9.83
N TYR A 114 -11.48 -8.64 -9.55
CA TYR A 114 -12.92 -8.32 -9.64
C TYR A 114 -13.24 -7.21 -10.64
N ALA A 115 -12.25 -6.49 -11.14
CA ALA A 115 -12.43 -5.37 -12.06
C ALA A 115 -11.27 -5.27 -13.08
N PRO A 116 -10.94 -6.37 -13.81
CA PRO A 116 -9.78 -6.42 -14.71
C PRO A 116 -9.85 -5.40 -15.86
N GLU A 117 -11.02 -4.88 -16.18
CA GLU A 117 -11.22 -3.79 -17.14
C GLU A 117 -10.56 -2.48 -16.69
N HIS A 118 -10.26 -2.33 -15.40
CA HIS A 118 -9.56 -1.19 -14.82
C HIS A 118 -8.05 -1.42 -14.67
N SER A 119 -7.42 -2.14 -15.60
CA SER A 119 -5.99 -2.48 -15.58
C SER A 119 -5.05 -1.27 -15.52
N SER A 120 -5.46 -0.12 -16.04
CA SER A 120 -4.70 1.13 -15.91
C SER A 120 -4.54 1.59 -14.45
N TRP A 121 -5.55 1.40 -13.62
CA TRP A 121 -5.45 1.65 -12.18
C TRP A 121 -4.53 0.66 -11.47
N LEU A 122 -4.60 -0.62 -11.86
CA LEU A 122 -3.66 -1.62 -11.34
C LEU A 122 -2.22 -1.22 -11.66
N GLU A 123 -1.93 -0.82 -12.91
CA GLU A 123 -0.57 -0.40 -13.28
C GLU A 123 -0.12 0.85 -12.51
N ALA A 124 -0.99 1.83 -12.30
CA ALA A 124 -0.68 3.01 -11.50
C ALA A 124 -0.32 2.66 -10.04
N LEU A 125 -1.00 1.66 -9.45
CA LEU A 125 -0.68 1.14 -8.11
C LEU A 125 0.66 0.38 -8.09
N LEU A 126 0.95 -0.42 -9.12
CA LEU A 126 2.17 -1.23 -9.21
C LEU A 126 3.41 -0.39 -9.57
N SER A 127 3.24 0.76 -10.20
CA SER A 127 4.32 1.71 -10.52
C SER A 127 4.58 2.75 -9.43
N GLY A 128 3.74 2.80 -8.38
CA GLY A 128 3.83 3.81 -7.34
C GLY A 128 3.39 5.22 -7.78
N GLU A 129 2.60 5.32 -8.84
CA GLU A 129 1.95 6.57 -9.26
C GLU A 129 0.66 6.83 -8.49
N ALA A 130 0.05 5.78 -7.97
CA ALA A 130 -1.11 5.85 -7.09
C ALA A 130 -0.93 4.92 -5.89
N TRP A 131 -1.63 5.22 -4.82
CA TRP A 131 -1.63 4.42 -3.59
C TRP A 131 -3.04 3.94 -3.27
N GLY A 132 -3.12 2.69 -2.84
CA GLY A 132 -4.36 2.09 -2.36
C GLY A 132 -4.55 2.31 -0.87
N ALA A 133 -5.80 2.26 -0.45
CA ALA A 133 -6.16 2.30 0.96
C ALA A 133 -7.34 1.38 1.24
N THR A 134 -7.47 0.95 2.49
CA THR A 134 -8.58 0.13 2.96
C THR A 134 -9.22 0.75 4.18
N TRP A 135 -10.53 0.93 4.13
CA TRP A 135 -11.37 1.39 5.24
C TRP A 135 -12.30 0.25 5.65
N MET A 136 -11.86 -0.56 6.60
CA MET A 136 -12.58 -1.76 7.02
C MET A 136 -13.26 -1.61 8.38
N SER A 137 -12.72 -0.75 9.27
CA SER A 137 -13.27 -0.57 10.61
C SER A 137 -14.37 0.46 10.63
N GLU A 138 -15.55 0.06 11.07
CA GLU A 138 -16.67 0.96 11.33
C GLU A 138 -16.81 1.27 12.84
N THR A 139 -17.74 2.15 13.20
CA THR A 139 -17.93 2.60 14.59
C THR A 139 -18.25 1.49 15.58
N GLN A 140 -18.92 0.41 15.13
CA GLN A 140 -19.27 -0.75 15.95
C GLN A 140 -18.11 -1.73 16.15
N GLY A 141 -17.04 -1.64 15.35
CA GLY A 141 -15.86 -2.51 15.47
C GLY A 141 -15.11 -2.71 14.16
N GLY A 142 -14.02 -3.49 14.22
CA GLY A 142 -13.17 -3.82 13.07
C GLY A 142 -12.80 -5.30 13.01
N SER A 143 -12.91 -6.03 14.12
CA SER A 143 -12.65 -7.48 14.17
C SER A 143 -13.74 -8.30 13.52
N ASP A 144 -15.00 -7.83 13.60
CA ASP A 144 -16.15 -8.45 12.92
C ASP A 144 -16.53 -7.63 11.68
N LEU A 145 -15.83 -7.86 10.58
CA LEU A 145 -16.10 -7.19 9.31
C LEU A 145 -17.43 -7.61 8.70
N GLY A 146 -17.97 -8.79 9.08
CA GLY A 146 -19.29 -9.24 8.65
C GLY A 146 -20.45 -8.38 9.19
N ALA A 147 -20.21 -7.65 10.29
CA ALA A 147 -21.18 -6.72 10.87
C ALA A 147 -21.09 -5.30 10.28
N ASN A 148 -20.31 -5.07 9.24
CA ASN A 148 -20.20 -3.76 8.60
C ASN A 148 -21.54 -3.34 7.97
N ASN A 149 -21.89 -2.06 8.16
CA ASN A 149 -23.12 -1.45 7.68
C ASN A 149 -22.94 -0.63 6.40
N THR A 150 -21.72 -0.52 5.89
CA THR A 150 -21.46 0.17 4.60
C THR A 150 -22.15 -0.60 3.47
N LEU A 151 -22.97 0.12 2.70
CA LEU A 151 -23.74 -0.39 1.59
C LEU A 151 -23.25 0.23 0.28
N ALA A 152 -23.12 -0.62 -0.74
CA ALA A 152 -22.92 -0.21 -2.12
C ALA A 152 -24.25 -0.39 -2.89
N ARG A 153 -24.81 0.68 -3.41
CA ARG A 153 -26.02 0.66 -4.25
C ARG A 153 -25.68 1.09 -5.66
N ARG A 154 -26.15 0.29 -6.64
CA ARG A 154 -25.97 0.65 -8.04
C ARG A 154 -26.94 1.77 -8.42
N GLU A 155 -26.42 2.81 -9.05
CA GLU A 155 -27.16 3.94 -9.63
C GLU A 155 -26.89 4.02 -11.14
N ALA A 156 -27.55 4.94 -11.84
CA ALA A 156 -27.42 5.07 -13.31
C ALA A 156 -25.98 5.37 -13.77
N GLU A 157 -25.23 6.14 -12.97
CA GLU A 157 -23.88 6.61 -13.31
C GLU A 157 -22.75 5.90 -12.53
N GLY A 158 -23.07 4.80 -11.82
CA GLY A 158 -22.05 4.07 -11.04
C GLY A 158 -22.59 3.47 -9.74
N TRP A 159 -21.78 3.56 -8.69
CA TRP A 159 -22.11 3.02 -7.38
C TRP A 159 -22.10 4.13 -6.33
N ARG A 160 -23.16 4.20 -5.53
CA ARG A 160 -23.19 5.03 -4.33
C ARG A 160 -22.80 4.20 -3.11
N LEU A 161 -21.77 4.64 -2.42
CA LEU A 161 -21.36 4.09 -1.13
C LEU A 161 -21.99 4.89 0.00
N THR A 162 -22.60 4.20 0.97
CA THR A 162 -23.17 4.80 2.17
C THR A 162 -22.71 4.00 3.37
N GLY A 163 -22.06 4.64 4.33
CA GLY A 163 -21.52 3.97 5.51
C GLY A 163 -20.94 4.96 6.50
N LYS A 164 -20.48 4.46 7.65
CA LYS A 164 -19.76 5.23 8.67
C LYS A 164 -18.45 4.52 8.95
N ASP A 165 -17.39 4.97 8.33
CA ASP A 165 -16.05 4.54 8.69
C ASP A 165 -15.60 5.23 9.99
N LYS A 166 -14.86 4.50 10.82
CA LYS A 166 -14.34 4.99 12.10
C LYS A 166 -13.35 6.15 11.92
N TYR A 167 -12.66 6.17 10.80
CA TYR A 167 -11.56 7.11 10.52
C TYR A 167 -11.95 8.24 9.56
N LEU A 168 -13.14 8.20 8.97
CA LEU A 168 -13.62 9.28 8.13
C LEU A 168 -14.47 10.25 8.94
N PRO A 169 -14.21 11.57 8.84
CA PRO A 169 -15.07 12.56 9.48
C PRO A 169 -16.48 12.47 8.89
N ASN A 170 -17.47 12.50 9.76
CA ASN A 170 -18.87 12.61 9.34
C ASN A 170 -19.03 13.88 8.49
N LYS A 171 -19.42 13.74 7.23
CA LYS A 171 -19.92 14.82 6.39
C LYS A 171 -21.41 14.95 6.58
#